data_fff5b8186a26962b36501de978493304
#
_entry.id   fff5b8186a26962b36501de978493304
#
_cell.length_a   1.000
_cell.length_b   1.000
_cell.length_c   1.000
_cell.angle_alpha   90.00
_cell.angle_beta   90.00
_cell.angle_gamma   90.00
#
_symmetry.space_group_name_H-M   'P 1'
#
loop_
_entity.id
_entity.type
_entity.pdbx_description
1 polymer ?
#
loop_
_entity_poly.entity_id
_entity_poly.type
_entity_poly.pdbx_seq_one_letter_code
_entity_poly.pdbx_strand_id
1 'polypeptide(L)'
;MAGGAGAVSGPRLTGIGMTSARTRDRLIARLREQGIANPAVLERIRAVPRHAFVDEALASRAYEDTALPIGHGQTISQPYVVARMTEALLEAGTPRKVLEVGTGCGYQTAVLAPLVTNVYSIERIAALQLRARRTLRDLRIANVFMRHGDGFEGWPPYAPYDGILVAAAAMAVPAALLEQLGNGGRLIMPVGPDREQQLVRITRRGDNYEREVLGPATFVPMLQGLG
;
A
#
# COMPACT_ATOMS: atom_id res chain seq x y z
N MET A 1 22.52 13.51 -31.36
CA MET A 1 23.36 13.13 -30.23
C MET A 1 22.41 12.67 -29.12
N ALA A 2 22.33 11.34 -28.91
CA ALA A 2 21.42 10.76 -27.97
C ALA A 2 22.09 10.76 -26.58
N GLY A 3 21.57 11.57 -25.67
CA GLY A 3 21.99 11.58 -24.26
C GLY A 3 21.40 10.37 -23.53
N GLY A 4 22.25 9.38 -23.24
CA GLY A 4 21.87 8.22 -22.45
C GLY A 4 21.48 8.62 -21.04
N ALA A 5 20.24 8.30 -20.64
CA ALA A 5 19.78 8.40 -19.27
C ALA A 5 20.52 7.36 -18.41
N GLY A 6 21.56 7.79 -17.70
CA GLY A 6 22.29 6.96 -16.75
C GLY A 6 21.37 6.42 -15.67
N ALA A 7 21.25 5.11 -15.60
CA ALA A 7 20.55 4.43 -14.49
C ALA A 7 21.32 4.70 -13.20
N VAL A 8 20.70 5.39 -12.25
CA VAL A 8 21.23 5.54 -10.88
C VAL A 8 20.96 4.22 -10.16
N SER A 9 21.85 3.26 -10.34
CA SER A 9 21.86 2.00 -9.57
C SER A 9 22.68 2.21 -8.29
N GLY A 10 22.06 2.78 -7.25
CA GLY A 10 22.67 2.75 -5.92
C GLY A 10 22.66 1.33 -5.37
N PRO A 11 23.68 0.90 -4.58
CA PRO A 11 23.75 -0.46 -4.00
C PRO A 11 22.53 -0.87 -3.19
N ARG A 12 21.76 0.10 -2.69
CA ARG A 12 20.50 -0.11 -1.94
C ARG A 12 19.32 -0.61 -2.78
N LEU A 13 19.37 -0.50 -4.11
CA LEU A 13 18.22 -0.84 -4.97
C LEU A 13 18.38 -2.19 -5.67
N THR A 14 19.60 -2.63 -5.95
CA THR A 14 19.88 -3.86 -6.70
C THR A 14 19.81 -5.13 -5.88
N GLY A 15 20.13 -5.07 -4.58
CA GLY A 15 20.10 -6.19 -3.63
C GLY A 15 21.08 -7.33 -3.96
N ILE A 16 21.79 -7.80 -2.95
CA ILE A 16 22.65 -8.98 -3.00
C ILE A 16 22.29 -9.95 -1.87
N GLY A 17 22.66 -11.22 -1.97
CA GLY A 17 22.38 -12.21 -0.93
C GLY A 17 20.87 -12.34 -0.64
N MET A 18 20.47 -12.08 0.60
CA MET A 18 19.05 -12.17 1.05
C MET A 18 18.11 -11.14 0.43
N THR A 19 18.64 -10.12 -0.27
CA THR A 19 17.85 -9.12 -1.00
C THR A 19 17.88 -9.31 -2.52
N SER A 20 18.46 -10.41 -2.99
CA SER A 20 18.68 -10.76 -4.40
C SER A 20 17.38 -11.03 -5.17
N ALA A 21 17.47 -11.03 -6.50
CA ALA A 21 16.38 -11.41 -7.38
C ALA A 21 15.82 -12.82 -7.05
N ARG A 22 16.70 -13.79 -6.75
CA ARG A 22 16.29 -15.16 -6.37
C ARG A 22 15.43 -15.17 -5.09
N THR A 23 15.74 -14.32 -4.11
CA THR A 23 14.93 -14.24 -2.88
C THR A 23 13.58 -13.62 -3.16
N ARG A 24 13.51 -12.62 -4.05
CA ARG A 24 12.24 -12.04 -4.53
C ARG A 24 11.40 -13.08 -5.27
N ASP A 25 12.00 -13.87 -6.15
CA ASP A 25 11.30 -14.93 -6.90
C ASP A 25 10.70 -15.99 -5.96
N ARG A 26 11.37 -16.34 -4.85
CA ARG A 26 10.82 -17.24 -3.82
C ARG A 26 9.61 -16.62 -3.11
N LEU A 27 9.65 -15.31 -2.84
CA LEU A 27 8.48 -14.62 -2.30
C LEU A 27 7.31 -14.68 -3.28
N ILE A 28 7.53 -14.42 -4.56
CA ILE A 28 6.48 -14.48 -5.59
C ILE A 28 5.88 -15.88 -5.72
N ALA A 29 6.69 -16.94 -5.67
CA ALA A 29 6.20 -18.32 -5.66
C ALA A 29 5.26 -18.57 -4.48
N ARG A 30 5.66 -18.16 -3.28
CA ARG A 30 4.84 -18.26 -2.05
C ARG A 30 3.52 -17.49 -2.17
N LEU A 31 3.53 -16.26 -2.69
CA LEU A 31 2.31 -15.48 -2.87
C LEU A 31 1.33 -16.15 -3.84
N ARG A 32 1.83 -16.79 -4.91
CA ARG A 32 1.01 -17.60 -5.84
C ARG A 32 0.39 -18.81 -5.14
N GLU A 33 1.16 -19.53 -4.33
CA GLU A 33 0.67 -20.65 -3.53
C GLU A 33 -0.42 -20.23 -2.53
N GLN A 34 -0.36 -18.99 -2.04
CA GLN A 34 -1.36 -18.39 -1.16
C GLN A 34 -2.58 -17.83 -1.92
N GLY A 35 -2.64 -17.96 -3.25
CA GLY A 35 -3.79 -17.60 -4.07
C GLY A 35 -3.74 -16.22 -4.72
N ILE A 36 -2.62 -15.50 -4.67
CA ILE A 36 -2.46 -14.26 -5.44
C ILE A 36 -2.28 -14.60 -6.93
N ALA A 37 -3.25 -14.21 -7.75
CA ALA A 37 -3.33 -14.60 -9.15
C ALA A 37 -3.00 -13.45 -10.14
N ASN A 38 -3.13 -12.19 -9.73
CA ASN A 38 -2.94 -11.05 -10.62
C ASN A 38 -1.45 -10.88 -10.99
N PRO A 39 -1.07 -11.09 -12.28
CA PRO A 39 0.33 -11.07 -12.69
C PRO A 39 0.95 -9.67 -12.57
N ALA A 40 0.17 -8.60 -12.75
CA ALA A 40 0.68 -7.24 -12.62
C ALA A 40 1.02 -6.91 -11.15
N VAL A 41 0.21 -7.37 -10.20
CA VAL A 41 0.49 -7.22 -8.75
C VAL A 41 1.76 -7.98 -8.37
N LEU A 42 1.86 -9.25 -8.78
CA LEU A 42 3.04 -10.08 -8.51
C LEU A 42 4.32 -9.45 -9.09
N GLU A 43 4.25 -8.94 -10.32
CA GLU A 43 5.40 -8.25 -10.93
C GLU A 43 5.79 -6.98 -10.17
N ARG A 44 4.82 -6.20 -9.66
CA ARG A 44 5.14 -5.01 -8.84
C ARG A 44 5.79 -5.39 -7.52
N ILE A 45 5.27 -6.41 -6.82
CA ILE A 45 5.90 -6.93 -5.59
C ILE A 45 7.33 -7.42 -5.85
N ARG A 46 7.56 -8.08 -6.99
CA ARG A 46 8.88 -8.53 -7.42
C ARG A 46 9.84 -7.38 -7.73
N ALA A 47 9.36 -6.36 -8.44
CA ALA A 47 10.16 -5.24 -8.93
C ALA A 47 10.52 -4.24 -7.82
N VAL A 48 9.57 -3.94 -6.90
CA VAL A 48 9.79 -2.95 -5.83
C VAL A 48 10.76 -3.51 -4.78
N PRO A 49 11.90 -2.83 -4.54
CA PRO A 49 12.91 -3.31 -3.58
C PRO A 49 12.45 -3.10 -2.14
N ARG A 50 11.68 -4.04 -1.58
CA ARG A 50 11.08 -3.93 -0.24
C ARG A 50 12.12 -3.61 0.85
N HIS A 51 13.35 -4.12 0.72
CA HIS A 51 14.44 -3.85 1.65
C HIS A 51 14.84 -2.37 1.72
N ALA A 52 14.52 -1.54 0.70
CA ALA A 52 14.75 -0.10 0.74
C ALA A 52 13.77 0.66 1.66
N PHE A 53 12.70 -0.01 2.12
CA PHE A 53 11.65 0.57 2.95
C PHE A 53 11.75 0.20 4.44
N VAL A 54 12.69 -0.64 4.81
CA VAL A 54 12.99 -1.03 6.20
C VAL A 54 14.35 -0.51 6.63
N ASP A 55 14.65 -0.60 7.91
CA ASP A 55 15.98 -0.28 8.42
C ASP A 55 16.99 -1.33 7.95
N GLU A 56 18.24 -0.93 7.79
CA GLU A 56 19.31 -1.77 7.26
C GLU A 56 19.48 -3.08 8.06
N ALA A 57 19.33 -3.02 9.37
CA ALA A 57 19.37 -4.20 10.25
C ALA A 57 18.28 -5.24 9.93
N LEU A 58 17.18 -4.83 9.29
CA LEU A 58 16.06 -5.68 8.90
C LEU A 58 16.07 -6.06 7.42
N ALA A 59 17.02 -5.55 6.63
CA ALA A 59 17.05 -5.75 5.19
C ALA A 59 17.10 -7.23 4.78
N SER A 60 17.81 -8.07 5.55
CA SER A 60 17.86 -9.54 5.30
C SER A 60 16.51 -10.24 5.45
N ARG A 61 15.61 -9.68 6.26
CA ARG A 61 14.26 -10.19 6.54
C ARG A 61 13.18 -9.58 5.64
N ALA A 62 13.53 -8.59 4.82
CA ALA A 62 12.58 -7.82 4.04
C ALA A 62 11.69 -8.66 3.10
N TYR A 63 12.14 -9.85 2.70
CA TYR A 63 11.40 -10.75 1.80
C TYR A 63 10.79 -11.98 2.52
N GLU A 64 10.80 -11.97 3.86
CA GLU A 64 9.94 -12.84 4.65
C GLU A 64 8.47 -12.36 4.48
N ASP A 65 7.52 -13.29 4.47
CA ASP A 65 6.09 -12.94 4.39
C ASP A 65 5.55 -12.57 5.78
N THR A 66 6.08 -11.48 6.33
CA THR A 66 5.73 -10.95 7.65
C THR A 66 5.78 -9.43 7.68
N ALA A 67 5.08 -8.82 8.64
CA ALA A 67 5.22 -7.41 8.97
C ALA A 67 6.55 -7.15 9.68
N LEU A 68 7.17 -5.99 9.44
CA LEU A 68 8.40 -5.57 10.09
C LEU A 68 8.26 -4.14 10.64
N PRO A 69 8.93 -3.78 11.74
CA PRO A 69 8.86 -2.43 12.30
C PRO A 69 9.54 -1.41 11.37
N ILE A 70 8.95 -0.20 11.31
CA ILE A 70 9.48 0.95 10.55
C ILE A 70 9.70 2.19 11.43
N GLY A 71 9.61 2.02 12.74
CA GLY A 71 9.65 3.11 13.73
C GLY A 71 8.27 3.67 14.05
N HIS A 72 8.19 4.55 15.04
CA HIS A 72 6.96 5.22 15.49
C HIS A 72 5.81 4.26 15.87
N GLY A 73 6.12 3.05 16.32
CA GLY A 73 5.10 2.02 16.59
C GLY A 73 4.38 1.48 15.35
N GLN A 74 4.89 1.77 14.14
CA GLN A 74 4.29 1.36 12.88
C GLN A 74 5.08 0.22 12.22
N THR A 75 4.44 -0.44 11.25
CA THR A 75 5.03 -1.56 10.51
C THR A 75 4.86 -1.41 9.00
N ILE A 76 5.79 -1.96 8.23
CA ILE A 76 5.55 -2.30 6.84
C ILE A 76 4.69 -3.58 6.80
N SER A 77 3.56 -3.55 6.12
CA SER A 77 2.63 -4.67 6.07
C SER A 77 3.25 -5.91 5.43
N GLN A 78 2.78 -7.09 5.83
CA GLN A 78 3.15 -8.38 5.25
C GLN A 78 2.98 -8.37 3.72
N PRO A 79 3.92 -8.91 2.93
CA PRO A 79 3.82 -8.94 1.47
C PRO A 79 2.53 -9.54 0.93
N TYR A 80 2.04 -10.63 1.51
CA TYR A 80 0.76 -11.24 1.14
C TYR A 80 -0.40 -10.24 1.27
N VAL A 81 -0.46 -9.51 2.39
CA VAL A 81 -1.54 -8.55 2.63
C VAL A 81 -1.48 -7.39 1.63
N VAL A 82 -0.28 -6.87 1.35
CA VAL A 82 -0.07 -5.84 0.31
C VAL A 82 -0.55 -6.32 -1.05
N ALA A 83 -0.19 -7.55 -1.44
CA ALA A 83 -0.62 -8.17 -2.68
C ALA A 83 -2.15 -8.34 -2.74
N ARG A 84 -2.76 -8.90 -1.68
CA ARG A 84 -4.20 -9.16 -1.60
C ARG A 84 -5.04 -7.90 -1.65
N MET A 85 -4.63 -6.85 -0.92
CA MET A 85 -5.32 -5.56 -0.95
C MET A 85 -5.24 -4.91 -2.33
N THR A 86 -4.06 -4.93 -2.93
CA THR A 86 -3.86 -4.38 -4.28
C THR A 86 -4.67 -5.16 -5.32
N GLU A 87 -4.64 -6.50 -5.28
CA GLU A 87 -5.41 -7.36 -6.17
C GLU A 87 -6.92 -7.10 -6.05
N ALA A 88 -7.45 -7.08 -4.82
CA ALA A 88 -8.88 -6.82 -4.56
C ALA A 88 -9.32 -5.44 -5.08
N LEU A 89 -8.43 -4.44 -5.01
CA LEU A 89 -8.70 -3.12 -5.55
C LEU A 89 -8.81 -3.14 -7.09
N LEU A 90 -7.94 -3.93 -7.76
CA LEU A 90 -7.84 -3.99 -9.22
C LEU A 90 -8.85 -4.92 -9.90
N GLU A 91 -9.56 -5.79 -9.19
CA GLU A 91 -10.49 -6.76 -9.77
C GLU A 91 -11.63 -6.12 -10.60
N ALA A 92 -11.96 -4.81 -10.39
CA ALA A 92 -12.93 -4.08 -11.22
C ALA A 92 -12.32 -3.39 -12.45
N GLY A 93 -11.03 -3.59 -12.70
CA GLY A 93 -10.25 -2.89 -13.70
C GLY A 93 -9.24 -1.93 -13.08
N THR A 94 -8.54 -1.18 -13.92
CA THR A 94 -7.49 -0.24 -13.48
C THR A 94 -8.09 1.07 -12.99
N PRO A 95 -8.05 1.39 -11.70
CA PRO A 95 -8.53 2.67 -11.18
C PRO A 95 -7.64 3.82 -11.66
N ARG A 96 -8.24 4.96 -11.96
CA ARG A 96 -7.50 6.17 -12.34
C ARG A 96 -7.04 6.94 -11.12
N LYS A 97 -7.88 7.05 -10.10
CA LYS A 97 -7.65 7.85 -8.90
C LYS A 97 -7.84 7.00 -7.65
N VAL A 98 -6.77 6.79 -6.91
CA VAL A 98 -6.78 6.01 -5.68
C VAL A 98 -6.37 6.87 -4.50
N LEU A 99 -7.15 6.80 -3.40
CA LEU A 99 -6.76 7.30 -2.10
C LEU A 99 -6.10 6.18 -1.29
N GLU A 100 -4.92 6.42 -0.76
CA GLU A 100 -4.24 5.59 0.22
C GLU A 100 -4.25 6.29 1.57
N VAL A 101 -4.71 5.60 2.61
CA VAL A 101 -4.65 6.06 4.00
C VAL A 101 -3.65 5.21 4.76
N GLY A 102 -2.62 5.87 5.32
CA GLY A 102 -1.50 5.20 5.99
C GLY A 102 -0.35 4.92 5.02
N THR A 103 0.32 5.98 4.55
CA THR A 103 1.52 5.86 3.69
C THR A 103 2.62 5.01 4.35
N GLY A 104 2.82 5.18 5.66
CA GLY A 104 3.88 4.51 6.41
C GLY A 104 5.25 4.78 5.81
N CYS A 105 5.99 3.71 5.47
CA CYS A 105 7.26 3.82 4.76
C CYS A 105 7.12 4.05 3.24
N GLY A 106 5.91 3.93 2.67
CA GLY A 106 5.66 4.09 1.23
C GLY A 106 5.75 2.82 0.40
N TYR A 107 5.85 1.64 1.01
CA TYR A 107 5.97 0.39 0.25
C TYR A 107 4.69 0.03 -0.50
N GLN A 108 3.52 0.08 0.18
CA GLN A 108 2.23 -0.13 -0.47
C GLN A 108 2.02 0.90 -1.59
N THR A 109 2.37 2.17 -1.34
CA THR A 109 2.34 3.24 -2.34
C THR A 109 3.19 2.90 -3.57
N ALA A 110 4.42 2.40 -3.37
CA ALA A 110 5.35 2.04 -4.45
C ALA A 110 4.86 0.84 -5.28
N VAL A 111 4.17 -0.11 -4.67
CA VAL A 111 3.54 -1.25 -5.36
C VAL A 111 2.33 -0.77 -6.17
N LEU A 112 1.50 0.09 -5.59
CA LEU A 112 0.23 0.55 -6.17
C LEU A 112 0.43 1.57 -7.31
N ALA A 113 1.32 2.54 -7.13
CA ALA A 113 1.45 3.67 -8.03
C ALA A 113 1.65 3.32 -9.52
N PRO A 114 2.49 2.32 -9.89
CA PRO A 114 2.62 1.92 -11.30
C PRO A 114 1.40 1.19 -11.88
N LEU A 115 0.42 0.84 -11.07
CA LEU A 115 -0.78 0.09 -11.46
C LEU A 115 -2.00 1.00 -11.65
N VAL A 116 -1.88 2.31 -11.34
CA VAL A 116 -2.98 3.28 -11.38
C VAL A 116 -2.51 4.59 -11.99
N THR A 117 -3.43 5.50 -12.35
CA THR A 117 -3.02 6.78 -12.92
C THR A 117 -2.45 7.71 -11.86
N ASN A 118 -3.12 7.87 -10.72
CA ASN A 118 -2.68 8.74 -9.62
C ASN A 118 -3.00 8.11 -8.26
N VAL A 119 -2.06 8.24 -7.32
CA VAL A 119 -2.24 7.90 -5.91
C VAL A 119 -2.24 9.18 -5.08
N TYR A 120 -3.24 9.34 -4.24
CA TYR A 120 -3.33 10.37 -3.20
C TYR A 120 -3.10 9.68 -1.87
N SER A 121 -1.99 9.96 -1.18
CA SER A 121 -1.59 9.22 0.01
C SER A 121 -1.55 10.14 1.23
N ILE A 122 -2.21 9.72 2.32
CA ILE A 122 -2.29 10.45 3.59
C ILE A 122 -1.49 9.70 4.65
N GLU A 123 -0.67 10.45 5.38
CA GLU A 123 0.06 9.96 6.55
C GLU A 123 -0.08 10.94 7.71
N ARG A 124 -0.42 10.41 8.90
CA ARG A 124 -0.58 11.21 10.13
C ARG A 124 0.74 11.48 10.84
N ILE A 125 1.79 10.72 10.56
CA ILE A 125 3.12 10.84 11.17
C ILE A 125 4.06 11.54 10.18
N ALA A 126 4.35 12.81 10.44
CA ALA A 126 5.15 13.65 9.53
C ALA A 126 6.53 13.05 9.19
N ALA A 127 7.19 12.42 10.17
CA ALA A 127 8.50 11.79 9.97
C ALA A 127 8.43 10.62 8.97
N LEU A 128 7.40 9.78 9.04
CA LEU A 128 7.17 8.68 8.10
C LEU A 128 6.86 9.22 6.70
N GLN A 129 5.98 10.21 6.58
CA GLN A 129 5.67 10.84 5.29
C GLN A 129 6.93 11.39 4.61
N LEU A 130 7.79 12.08 5.37
CA LEU A 130 9.03 12.64 4.83
C LEU A 130 9.99 11.54 4.34
N ARG A 131 10.11 10.45 5.10
CA ARG A 131 10.91 9.27 4.73
C ARG A 131 10.35 8.62 3.46
N ALA A 132 9.05 8.35 3.41
CA ALA A 132 8.37 7.76 2.26
C ALA A 132 8.56 8.60 1.00
N ARG A 133 8.39 9.93 1.09
CA ARG A 133 8.59 10.86 -0.03
C ARG A 133 10.00 10.77 -0.62
N ARG A 134 11.04 10.64 0.22
CA ARG A 134 12.42 10.47 -0.23
C ARG A 134 12.60 9.15 -0.97
N THR A 135 12.12 8.03 -0.39
CA THR A 135 12.24 6.70 -0.99
C THR A 135 11.49 6.62 -2.32
N LEU A 136 10.26 7.14 -2.40
CA LEU A 136 9.48 7.16 -3.65
C LEU A 136 10.16 7.99 -4.75
N ARG A 137 10.75 9.13 -4.40
CA ARG A 137 11.54 9.95 -5.33
C ARG A 137 12.78 9.21 -5.83
N ASP A 138 13.51 8.52 -4.95
CA ASP A 138 14.70 7.75 -5.30
C ASP A 138 14.34 6.58 -6.24
N LEU A 139 13.14 6.02 -6.11
CA LEU A 139 12.55 5.03 -7.00
C LEU A 139 11.92 5.63 -8.28
N ARG A 140 11.98 6.97 -8.45
CA ARG A 140 11.39 7.70 -9.60
C ARG A 140 9.89 7.49 -9.78
N ILE A 141 9.17 7.32 -8.69
CA ILE A 141 7.70 7.22 -8.68
C ILE A 141 7.15 8.65 -8.61
N ALA A 142 6.50 9.12 -9.67
CA ALA A 142 6.13 10.53 -9.85
C ALA A 142 4.61 10.81 -9.75
N ASN A 143 3.76 9.77 -9.82
CA ASN A 143 2.29 9.91 -9.83
C ASN A 143 1.66 9.78 -8.43
N VAL A 144 2.39 10.21 -7.39
CA VAL A 144 1.96 10.16 -5.99
C VAL A 144 1.88 11.55 -5.40
N PHE A 145 0.69 11.94 -4.95
CA PHE A 145 0.44 13.16 -4.20
C PHE A 145 0.36 12.79 -2.72
N MET A 146 1.14 13.47 -1.87
CA MET A 146 1.26 13.11 -0.45
C MET A 146 0.83 14.26 0.44
N ARG A 147 -0.03 13.96 1.43
CA ARG A 147 -0.51 14.90 2.45
C ARG A 147 -0.18 14.39 3.86
N HIS A 148 0.34 15.27 4.72
CA HIS A 148 0.32 15.08 6.16
C HIS A 148 -1.07 15.43 6.67
N GLY A 149 -1.80 14.47 7.24
CA GLY A 149 -3.20 14.67 7.61
C GLY A 149 -3.82 13.49 8.34
N ASP A 150 -5.01 13.72 8.88
CA ASP A 150 -5.85 12.68 9.49
C ASP A 150 -6.50 11.81 8.40
N GLY A 151 -6.25 10.51 8.45
CA GLY A 151 -6.83 9.55 7.51
C GLY A 151 -8.34 9.37 7.64
N PHE A 152 -8.91 9.64 8.82
CA PHE A 152 -10.37 9.56 9.03
C PHE A 152 -11.13 10.58 8.19
N GLU A 153 -10.50 11.72 7.87
CA GLU A 153 -11.10 12.76 7.03
C GLU A 153 -11.05 12.43 5.54
N GLY A 154 -10.16 11.51 5.13
CA GLY A 154 -9.84 11.31 3.72
C GLY A 154 -9.21 12.55 3.09
N TRP A 155 -9.45 12.75 1.78
CA TRP A 155 -8.94 13.92 1.05
C TRP A 155 -10.01 14.49 0.10
N PRO A 156 -11.05 15.18 0.64
CA PRO A 156 -12.25 15.60 -0.08
C PRO A 156 -12.01 16.41 -1.37
N PRO A 157 -11.01 17.35 -1.43
CA PRO A 157 -10.81 18.15 -2.65
C PRO A 157 -10.49 17.35 -3.92
N TYR A 158 -10.07 16.10 -3.77
CA TYR A 158 -9.76 15.22 -4.90
C TYR A 158 -10.77 14.10 -5.09
N ALA A 159 -11.80 14.01 -4.25
CA ALA A 159 -12.90 13.05 -4.43
C ALA A 159 -13.68 13.38 -5.74
N PRO A 160 -14.42 12.39 -6.31
CA PRO A 160 -14.50 11.00 -5.90
C PRO A 160 -13.29 10.17 -6.31
N TYR A 161 -13.05 9.06 -5.58
CA TYR A 161 -11.98 8.09 -5.86
C TYR A 161 -12.55 6.82 -6.47
N ASP A 162 -11.85 6.25 -7.45
CA ASP A 162 -12.19 4.94 -8.03
C ASP A 162 -11.80 3.80 -7.07
N GLY A 163 -10.82 4.05 -6.21
CA GLY A 163 -10.37 3.13 -5.19
C GLY A 163 -9.91 3.84 -3.92
N ILE A 164 -10.13 3.21 -2.78
CA ILE A 164 -9.60 3.64 -1.48
C ILE A 164 -8.94 2.44 -0.81
N LEU A 165 -7.69 2.59 -0.39
CA LEU A 165 -6.94 1.56 0.31
C LEU A 165 -6.51 2.10 1.67
N VAL A 166 -6.89 1.42 2.75
CA VAL A 166 -6.58 1.85 4.13
C VAL A 166 -5.66 0.84 4.79
N ALA A 167 -4.44 1.27 5.12
CA ALA A 167 -3.40 0.45 5.73
C ALA A 167 -3.34 0.55 7.27
N ALA A 168 -4.49 0.78 7.90
CA ALA A 168 -4.67 0.82 9.34
C ALA A 168 -6.09 0.33 9.68
N ALA A 169 -6.28 -0.31 10.84
CA ALA A 169 -7.55 -0.90 11.24
C ALA A 169 -8.43 0.08 12.04
N ALA A 170 -9.73 0.08 11.77
CA ALA A 170 -10.72 0.79 12.58
C ALA A 170 -11.85 -0.16 13.00
N MET A 171 -12.62 0.21 14.02
CA MET A 171 -13.77 -0.57 14.48
C MET A 171 -14.89 -0.64 13.42
N ALA A 172 -15.01 0.40 12.61
CA ALA A 172 -15.94 0.51 11.49
C ALA A 172 -15.31 1.32 10.35
N VAL A 173 -15.86 1.19 9.15
CA VAL A 173 -15.43 2.00 8.00
C VAL A 173 -15.82 3.46 8.24
N PRO A 174 -14.87 4.42 8.16
CA PRO A 174 -15.19 5.83 8.35
C PRO A 174 -16.17 6.34 7.28
N ALA A 175 -17.24 7.02 7.71
CA ALA A 175 -18.28 7.55 6.79
C ALA A 175 -17.67 8.49 5.72
N ALA A 176 -16.75 9.35 6.13
CA ALA A 176 -16.07 10.27 5.21
C ALA A 176 -15.32 9.57 4.07
N LEU A 177 -14.80 8.36 4.28
CA LEU A 177 -14.17 7.58 3.21
C LEU A 177 -15.21 6.96 2.27
N LEU A 178 -16.35 6.52 2.79
CA LEU A 178 -17.46 6.02 1.97
C LEU A 178 -18.03 7.12 1.07
N GLU A 179 -18.25 8.31 1.60
CA GLU A 179 -18.73 9.48 0.87
C GLU A 179 -17.81 9.89 -0.29
N GLN A 180 -16.48 9.70 -0.09
CA GLN A 180 -15.46 10.01 -1.10
C GLN A 180 -15.26 8.90 -2.13
N LEU A 181 -15.89 7.73 -1.97
CA LEU A 181 -15.80 6.63 -2.92
C LEU A 181 -16.71 6.90 -4.13
N GLY A 182 -16.19 6.79 -5.33
CA GLY A 182 -16.94 6.92 -6.59
C GLY A 182 -17.91 5.76 -6.80
N ASN A 183 -18.92 5.96 -7.65
CA ASN A 183 -19.83 4.87 -8.03
C ASN A 183 -19.06 3.77 -8.78
N GLY A 184 -19.25 2.51 -8.36
CA GLY A 184 -18.45 1.36 -8.81
C GLY A 184 -17.08 1.27 -8.17
N GLY A 185 -16.67 2.28 -7.40
CA GLY A 185 -15.40 2.30 -6.67
C GLY A 185 -15.33 1.27 -5.55
N ARG A 186 -14.11 0.94 -5.15
CA ARG A 186 -13.82 -0.07 -4.11
C ARG A 186 -13.00 0.51 -2.99
N LEU A 187 -13.41 0.27 -1.76
CA LEU A 187 -12.64 0.55 -0.56
C LEU A 187 -12.17 -0.77 0.04
N ILE A 188 -10.87 -0.89 0.29
CA ILE A 188 -10.24 -2.07 0.91
C ILE A 188 -9.64 -1.62 2.24
N MET A 189 -10.09 -2.19 3.36
CA MET A 189 -9.54 -1.88 4.68
C MET A 189 -9.70 -3.02 5.69
N PRO A 190 -8.84 -3.10 6.70
CA PRO A 190 -9.04 -3.94 7.87
C PRO A 190 -10.07 -3.30 8.82
N VAL A 191 -11.05 -4.09 9.27
CA VAL A 191 -12.12 -3.65 10.19
C VAL A 191 -12.26 -4.64 11.32
N GLY A 192 -12.39 -4.17 12.54
CA GLY A 192 -12.61 -4.98 13.74
C GLY A 192 -11.67 -4.62 14.88
N PRO A 193 -11.92 -5.23 16.06
CA PRO A 193 -11.08 -5.05 17.24
C PRO A 193 -9.68 -5.67 17.02
N ASP A 194 -8.73 -5.26 17.87
CA ASP A 194 -7.40 -5.84 17.85
C ASP A 194 -7.46 -7.38 17.94
N ARG A 195 -6.65 -8.05 17.09
CA ARG A 195 -6.56 -9.52 16.93
C ARG A 195 -7.76 -10.22 16.28
N GLU A 196 -8.86 -9.50 15.98
CA GLU A 196 -10.05 -10.05 15.30
C GLU A 196 -10.43 -9.25 14.07
N GLN A 197 -9.44 -8.56 13.48
CA GLN A 197 -9.67 -7.75 12.28
C GLN A 197 -9.91 -8.63 11.06
N GLN A 198 -10.82 -8.16 10.21
CA GLN A 198 -11.08 -8.74 8.91
C GLN A 198 -10.78 -7.72 7.82
N LEU A 199 -10.06 -8.13 6.80
CA LEU A 199 -9.93 -7.36 5.58
C LEU A 199 -11.27 -7.37 4.86
N VAL A 200 -11.83 -6.19 4.63
CA VAL A 200 -13.10 -6.05 3.93
C VAL A 200 -12.93 -5.28 2.63
N ARG A 201 -13.77 -5.60 1.67
CA ARG A 201 -14.01 -4.82 0.47
C ARG A 201 -15.40 -4.20 0.54
N ILE A 202 -15.48 -2.91 0.33
CA ILE A 202 -16.73 -2.18 0.14
C ILE A 202 -16.79 -1.73 -1.31
N THR A 203 -17.87 -2.07 -2.02
CA THR A 203 -18.13 -1.60 -3.39
C THR A 203 -19.33 -0.67 -3.38
N ARG A 204 -19.18 0.56 -3.88
CA ARG A 204 -20.29 1.49 -4.02
C ARG A 204 -21.15 1.15 -5.24
N ARG A 205 -22.48 1.06 -5.05
CA ARG A 205 -23.49 0.82 -6.09
C ARG A 205 -24.58 1.89 -6.00
N GLY A 206 -24.37 3.02 -6.67
CA GLY A 206 -25.24 4.19 -6.50
C GLY A 206 -25.20 4.72 -5.07
N ASP A 207 -26.34 4.66 -4.37
CA ASP A 207 -26.45 5.07 -2.96
C ASP A 207 -26.20 3.92 -1.97
N ASN A 208 -25.95 2.70 -2.45
CA ASN A 208 -25.74 1.52 -1.62
C ASN A 208 -24.24 1.12 -1.57
N TYR A 209 -23.90 0.37 -0.52
CA TYR A 209 -22.55 -0.17 -0.29
C TYR A 209 -22.64 -1.68 -0.06
N GLU A 210 -22.04 -2.44 -0.96
CA GLU A 210 -21.89 -3.88 -0.83
C GLU A 210 -20.62 -4.19 -0.03
N ARG A 211 -20.75 -5.02 1.01
CA ARG A 211 -19.63 -5.45 1.84
C ARG A 211 -19.29 -6.91 1.62
N GLU A 212 -18.02 -7.20 1.42
CA GLU A 212 -17.44 -8.54 1.31
C GLU A 212 -16.27 -8.69 2.26
N VAL A 213 -16.13 -9.86 2.89
CA VAL A 213 -15.00 -10.23 3.73
C VAL A 213 -13.98 -10.98 2.88
N LEU A 214 -12.75 -10.48 2.84
CA LEU A 214 -11.65 -11.05 2.05
C LEU A 214 -10.76 -12.00 2.85
N GLY A 215 -10.90 -12.03 4.18
CA GLY A 215 -10.16 -12.88 5.10
C GLY A 215 -9.67 -12.15 6.36
N PRO A 216 -8.99 -12.86 7.26
CA PRO A 216 -8.42 -12.25 8.46
C PRO A 216 -7.28 -11.29 8.11
N ALA A 217 -7.07 -10.27 8.97
CA ALA A 217 -6.00 -9.29 8.83
C ALA A 217 -5.47 -8.87 10.19
N THR A 218 -4.24 -8.33 10.23
CA THR A 218 -3.66 -7.73 11.43
C THR A 218 -2.95 -6.46 11.04
N PHE A 219 -3.47 -5.34 11.50
CA PHE A 219 -2.94 -4.00 11.23
C PHE A 219 -2.84 -3.20 12.53
N VAL A 220 -1.97 -2.21 12.50
CA VAL A 220 -1.93 -1.15 13.52
C VAL A 220 -3.27 -0.39 13.54
N PRO A 221 -3.68 0.16 14.70
CA PRO A 221 -4.93 0.92 14.79
C PRO A 221 -4.87 2.20 13.97
N MET A 222 -5.97 2.53 13.33
CA MET A 222 -6.21 3.84 12.73
C MET A 222 -6.52 4.84 13.85
N LEU A 223 -5.72 5.88 13.97
CA LEU A 223 -5.84 6.89 15.03
C LEU A 223 -6.25 8.23 14.45
N GLN A 224 -7.11 8.95 15.16
CA GLN A 224 -7.51 10.32 14.80
C GLN A 224 -6.40 11.34 15.08
N GLY A 225 -6.44 12.44 14.35
CA GLY A 225 -5.52 13.55 14.51
C GLY A 225 -4.12 13.28 13.96
N LEU A 226 -3.23 14.24 14.16
CA LEU A 226 -1.83 14.18 13.72
C LEU A 226 -0.94 13.58 14.80
N GLY A 227 0.20 12.99 14.38
CA GLY A 227 1.20 12.37 15.24
C GLY A 227 2.62 12.76 14.86
#